data_8633d294418cd2da4be5c356cf06350f
#
_entry.id   8633d294418cd2da4be5c356cf06350f
#
_cell.length_a   1.000
_cell.length_b   1.000
_cell.length_c   1.000
_cell.angle_alpha   90.00
_cell.angle_beta   90.00
_cell.angle_gamma   90.00
#
_symmetry.space_group_name_H-M   'P 1'
#
loop_
_entity.id
_entity.type
_entity.pdbx_description
1 polymer ?
#
loop_
_entity_poly.entity_id
_entity_poly.type
_entity_poly.pdbx_seq_one_letter_code
_entity_poly.pdbx_strand_id
1 'polypeptide(L)'
;MNEDIQFLKDLQEELNTQDNDCQAEPRFWTVGDYRMIGCPEGYQDTYHVSLPNRDYFGDLDDLLKDIEEEIQDADEYSDEAREKFIEIGCEDSAIDWIKEHYDEDAYLIPVREEHIIHPNTMFLTKAEAKRHIKLNHYHYSPKAHTYAMTAWRAPKVERLIKILETFDWDKLNIQGGE
;
A
#
# COMPACT_ATOMS: atom_id res chain seq x y z
N MET A 1 -34.41 -8.76 -21.10
CA MET A 1 -33.03 -8.65 -21.62
C MET A 1 -32.18 -9.60 -20.79
N ASN A 2 -31.29 -10.38 -21.43
CA ASN A 2 -30.45 -11.31 -20.70
C ASN A 2 -29.51 -10.49 -19.78
N GLU A 3 -29.42 -10.83 -18.49
CA GLU A 3 -28.61 -10.11 -17.48
C GLU A 3 -27.13 -10.05 -17.87
N ASP A 4 -26.61 -11.12 -18.50
CA ASP A 4 -25.22 -11.16 -18.99
C ASP A 4 -24.97 -10.14 -20.11
N ILE A 5 -25.93 -9.96 -21.02
CA ILE A 5 -25.80 -8.95 -22.07
C ILE A 5 -25.86 -7.54 -21.52
N GLN A 6 -26.69 -7.31 -20.52
CA GLN A 6 -26.69 -6.00 -19.84
C GLN A 6 -25.37 -5.74 -19.15
N PHE A 7 -24.85 -6.73 -18.41
CA PHE A 7 -23.54 -6.65 -17.79
C PHE A 7 -22.42 -6.31 -18.80
N LEU A 8 -22.42 -6.97 -19.98
CA LEU A 8 -21.41 -6.72 -21.02
C LEU A 8 -21.51 -5.31 -21.62
N LYS A 9 -22.72 -4.77 -21.76
CA LYS A 9 -22.94 -3.38 -22.19
C LYS A 9 -22.44 -2.38 -21.14
N ASP A 10 -22.76 -2.59 -19.88
CA ASP A 10 -22.36 -1.73 -18.78
C ASP A 10 -20.81 -1.75 -18.65
N LEU A 11 -20.20 -2.94 -18.76
CA LEU A 11 -18.74 -3.09 -18.77
C LEU A 11 -18.09 -2.37 -19.96
N GLN A 12 -18.67 -2.47 -21.17
CA GLN A 12 -18.17 -1.77 -22.34
C GLN A 12 -18.22 -0.25 -22.17
N GLU A 13 -19.31 0.28 -21.63
CA GLU A 13 -19.45 1.70 -21.32
C GLU A 13 -18.37 2.13 -20.31
N GLU A 14 -18.17 1.36 -19.26
CA GLU A 14 -17.16 1.64 -18.25
C GLU A 14 -15.74 1.61 -18.83
N LEU A 15 -15.39 0.61 -19.65
CA LEU A 15 -14.10 0.53 -20.32
C LEU A 15 -13.83 1.73 -21.24
N ASN A 16 -14.85 2.16 -22.01
CA ASN A 16 -14.70 3.27 -22.95
C ASN A 16 -14.72 4.67 -22.30
N THR A 17 -15.26 4.79 -21.09
CA THR A 17 -15.42 6.07 -20.40
C THR A 17 -14.49 6.23 -19.21
N GLN A 18 -13.79 5.17 -18.79
CA GLN A 18 -12.85 5.25 -17.66
C GLN A 18 -11.72 6.23 -17.95
N ASP A 19 -11.23 6.85 -16.90
CA ASP A 19 -10.12 7.78 -16.94
C ASP A 19 -8.82 7.14 -17.46
N ASN A 20 -8.23 7.75 -18.48
CA ASN A 20 -7.05 7.30 -19.19
C ASN A 20 -5.79 8.07 -18.72
N ASP A 21 -5.45 7.95 -17.45
CA ASP A 21 -4.28 8.59 -16.84
C ASP A 21 -2.95 7.84 -17.10
N CYS A 22 -2.96 6.81 -17.94
CA CYS A 22 -1.77 6.06 -18.32
C CYS A 22 -1.83 5.60 -19.78
N GLN A 23 -0.65 5.28 -20.35
CA GLN A 23 -0.48 4.78 -21.71
C GLN A 23 -0.42 3.24 -21.81
N ALA A 24 -0.78 2.51 -20.74
CA ALA A 24 -0.74 1.05 -20.74
C ALA A 24 -1.84 0.48 -21.66
N GLU A 25 -1.46 -0.38 -22.62
CA GLU A 25 -2.36 -1.08 -23.53
C GLU A 25 -1.83 -2.48 -23.85
N PRO A 26 -2.67 -3.54 -23.85
CA PRO A 26 -4.00 -3.59 -23.24
C PRO A 26 -3.91 -3.48 -21.72
N ARG A 27 -4.81 -2.69 -21.13
CA ARG A 27 -4.76 -2.26 -19.74
C ARG A 27 -5.59 -3.16 -18.84
N PHE A 28 -5.08 -3.35 -17.62
CA PHE A 28 -5.85 -3.78 -16.47
C PHE A 28 -5.39 -3.02 -15.23
N TRP A 29 -6.19 -3.06 -14.19
CA TRP A 29 -5.89 -2.33 -12.96
C TRP A 29 -5.54 -3.29 -11.84
N THR A 30 -4.69 -2.83 -10.93
CA THR A 30 -4.28 -3.55 -9.74
C THR A 30 -4.19 -2.55 -8.58
N VAL A 31 -3.88 -3.03 -7.38
CA VAL A 31 -3.61 -2.19 -6.21
C VAL A 31 -2.11 -1.97 -6.09
N GLY A 32 -1.69 -0.71 -6.24
CA GLY A 32 -0.37 -0.24 -5.84
C GLY A 32 -0.43 0.26 -4.40
N ASP A 33 0.67 0.09 -3.67
CA ASP A 33 0.79 0.52 -2.30
C ASP A 33 2.27 0.80 -1.96
N TYR A 34 2.52 1.24 -0.74
CA TYR A 34 3.88 1.50 -0.24
C TYR A 34 4.11 0.74 1.05
N ARG A 35 5.31 0.26 1.23
CA ARG A 35 5.76 -0.35 2.48
C ARG A 35 7.20 0.00 2.80
N MET A 36 7.52 0.05 4.08
CA MET A 36 8.90 0.14 4.52
C MET A 36 9.60 -1.21 4.37
N ILE A 37 10.80 -1.21 3.80
CA ILE A 37 11.66 -2.38 3.66
C ILE A 37 13.05 -2.07 4.19
N GLY A 38 13.68 -3.05 4.81
CA GLY A 38 15.09 -2.94 5.24
C GLY A 38 16.01 -2.67 4.05
N CYS A 39 16.96 -1.78 4.22
CA CYS A 39 17.95 -1.42 3.20
C CYS A 39 19.36 -1.31 3.81
N PRO A 40 20.44 -1.31 2.99
CA PRO A 40 21.78 -1.00 3.48
C PRO A 40 21.86 0.43 4.04
N GLU A 41 22.74 0.60 5.02
CA GLU A 41 23.07 1.93 5.58
C GLU A 41 23.48 2.92 4.46
N GLY A 42 22.98 4.15 4.57
CA GLY A 42 23.19 5.20 3.57
C GLY A 42 22.18 5.20 2.42
N TYR A 43 21.21 4.27 2.41
CA TYR A 43 20.12 4.19 1.43
C TYR A 43 18.73 4.28 2.06
N GLN A 44 18.66 4.57 3.35
CA GLN A 44 17.42 4.67 4.11
C GLN A 44 16.73 6.03 3.95
N ASP A 45 15.41 6.00 4.08
CA ASP A 45 14.59 7.22 4.25
C ASP A 45 14.44 7.54 5.75
N THR A 46 14.39 6.50 6.60
CA THR A 46 14.25 6.59 8.05
C THR A 46 14.78 5.34 8.73
N TYR A 47 14.67 5.28 10.06
CA TYR A 47 14.99 4.09 10.84
C TYR A 47 13.75 3.52 11.53
N HIS A 48 13.62 2.20 11.47
CA HIS A 48 12.79 1.46 12.41
C HIS A 48 13.64 0.99 13.59
N VAL A 49 13.01 0.83 14.73
CA VAL A 49 13.64 0.29 15.93
C VAL A 49 13.00 -1.06 16.26
N SER A 50 13.83 -2.00 16.65
CA SER A 50 13.40 -3.27 17.23
C SER A 50 13.72 -3.28 18.70
N LEU A 51 12.74 -3.62 19.54
CA LEU A 51 12.85 -3.82 20.99
C LEU A 51 12.54 -5.28 21.30
N PRO A 52 13.56 -6.17 21.27
CA PRO A 52 13.34 -7.62 21.43
C PRO A 52 12.69 -7.99 22.77
N ASN A 53 13.03 -7.31 23.85
CA ASN A 53 12.48 -7.59 25.18
C ASN A 53 11.04 -7.09 25.38
N ARG A 54 10.53 -6.24 24.47
CA ARG A 54 9.17 -5.69 24.51
C ARG A 54 8.30 -6.15 23.34
N ASP A 55 8.81 -7.05 22.48
CA ASP A 55 8.12 -7.55 21.27
C ASP A 55 7.58 -6.40 20.40
N TYR A 56 8.39 -5.35 20.24
CA TYR A 56 8.06 -4.16 19.46
C TYR A 56 8.96 -4.03 18.24
N PHE A 57 8.35 -3.67 17.12
CA PHE A 57 9.03 -3.27 15.90
C PHE A 57 8.23 -2.15 15.22
N GLY A 58 8.85 -0.98 15.02
CA GLY A 58 8.15 0.18 14.46
C GLY A 58 9.07 1.34 14.11
N ASP A 59 8.46 2.44 13.70
CA ASP A 59 9.15 3.68 13.38
C ASP A 59 9.81 4.28 14.64
N LEU A 60 11.03 4.78 14.50
CA LEU A 60 11.79 5.34 15.62
C LEU A 60 11.14 6.63 16.16
N ASP A 61 10.69 7.51 15.26
CA ASP A 61 10.09 8.80 15.69
C ASP A 61 8.76 8.57 16.41
N ASP A 62 7.99 7.57 16.00
CA ASP A 62 6.73 7.21 16.66
C ASP A 62 7.02 6.62 18.06
N LEU A 63 8.03 5.75 18.18
CA LEU A 63 8.45 5.22 19.48
C LEU A 63 8.92 6.35 20.42
N LEU A 64 9.72 7.30 19.92
CA LEU A 64 10.21 8.39 20.76
C LEU A 64 9.08 9.27 21.28
N LYS A 65 8.01 9.48 20.50
CA LYS A 65 6.80 10.17 20.98
C LYS A 65 6.08 9.41 22.09
N ASP A 66 5.93 8.09 21.90
CA ASP A 66 5.31 7.24 22.92
C ASP A 66 6.11 7.25 24.22
N ILE A 67 7.45 7.18 24.12
CA ILE A 67 8.36 7.29 25.29
C ILE A 67 8.28 8.69 25.93
N GLU A 68 8.19 9.76 25.15
CA GLU A 68 8.03 11.12 25.67
C GLU A 68 6.78 11.25 26.53
N GLU A 69 5.64 10.70 26.07
CA GLU A 69 4.40 10.68 26.85
C GLU A 69 4.56 9.84 28.13
N GLU A 70 5.20 8.66 28.03
CA GLU A 70 5.43 7.77 29.16
C GLU A 70 6.35 8.42 30.23
N ILE A 71 7.42 9.09 29.82
CA ILE A 71 8.36 9.78 30.72
C ILE A 71 7.67 10.91 31.52
N GLN A 72 6.69 11.59 30.94
CA GLN A 72 5.97 12.67 31.63
C GLN A 72 5.10 12.15 32.77
N ASP A 73 4.53 10.96 32.62
CA ASP A 73 3.56 10.40 33.56
C ASP A 73 4.17 9.41 34.56
N ALA A 74 5.36 8.85 34.31
CA ALA A 74 5.95 7.80 35.11
C ALA A 74 7.04 8.32 36.07
N ASP A 75 6.90 7.99 37.36
CA ASP A 75 7.94 8.27 38.41
C ASP A 75 9.16 7.33 38.26
N GLU A 76 9.17 6.43 37.31
CA GLU A 76 10.20 5.40 37.11
C GLU A 76 11.52 5.97 36.54
N TYR A 77 11.45 7.08 35.80
CA TYR A 77 12.62 7.69 35.19
C TYR A 77 13.28 8.75 36.09
N SER A 78 14.58 8.62 36.23
CA SER A 78 15.38 9.63 36.97
C SER A 78 15.40 11.00 36.24
N ASP A 79 15.64 12.06 36.98
CA ASP A 79 15.81 13.42 36.41
C ASP A 79 16.92 13.42 35.33
N GLU A 80 18.00 12.68 35.55
CA GLU A 80 19.11 12.54 34.59
C GLU A 80 18.64 11.85 33.27
N ALA A 81 17.81 10.80 33.35
CA ALA A 81 17.28 10.14 32.19
C ALA A 81 16.37 11.06 31.37
N ARG A 82 15.56 11.88 32.04
CA ARG A 82 14.68 12.88 31.41
C ARG A 82 15.49 13.98 30.72
N GLU A 83 16.54 14.49 31.37
CA GLU A 83 17.42 15.49 30.76
C GLU A 83 18.12 14.93 29.52
N LYS A 84 18.68 13.73 29.59
CA LYS A 84 19.30 13.05 28.44
C LYS A 84 18.31 12.81 27.29
N PHE A 85 17.04 12.50 27.58
CA PHE A 85 16.01 12.31 26.56
C PHE A 85 15.74 13.60 25.76
N ILE A 86 15.66 14.73 26.44
CA ILE A 86 15.48 16.06 25.82
C ILE A 86 16.65 16.44 24.91
N GLU A 87 17.84 15.91 25.19
CA GLU A 87 19.06 16.17 24.42
C GLU A 87 19.21 15.27 23.19
N ILE A 88 18.29 14.32 22.96
CA ILE A 88 18.30 13.48 21.76
C ILE A 88 18.19 14.36 20.52
N GLY A 89 19.24 14.35 19.70
CA GLY A 89 19.33 15.17 18.50
C GLY A 89 19.61 14.38 17.22
N CYS A 90 19.83 13.06 17.32
CA CYS A 90 20.07 12.17 16.19
C CYS A 90 19.74 10.72 16.57
N GLU A 91 19.69 9.86 15.55
CA GLU A 91 19.34 8.45 15.70
C GLU A 91 20.32 7.69 16.61
N ASP A 92 21.61 8.02 16.55
CA ASP A 92 22.64 7.40 17.42
C ASP A 92 22.38 7.73 18.90
N SER A 93 22.07 8.98 19.23
CA SER A 93 21.74 9.37 20.60
C SER A 93 20.42 8.78 21.07
N ALA A 94 19.46 8.59 20.16
CA ALA A 94 18.19 7.96 20.44
C ALA A 94 18.37 6.48 20.82
N ILE A 95 19.11 5.71 20.00
CA ILE A 95 19.31 4.29 20.27
C ILE A 95 20.15 4.07 21.53
N ASP A 96 21.12 4.93 21.82
CA ASP A 96 21.92 4.83 23.03
C ASP A 96 21.05 5.06 24.28
N TRP A 97 20.17 6.08 24.25
CA TRP A 97 19.22 6.32 25.33
C TRP A 97 18.24 5.15 25.51
N ILE A 98 17.68 4.63 24.40
CA ILE A 98 16.76 3.48 24.43
C ILE A 98 17.45 2.26 25.06
N LYS A 99 18.69 1.97 24.70
CA LYS A 99 19.45 0.85 25.28
C LYS A 99 19.73 1.03 26.77
N GLU A 100 20.01 2.25 27.20
CA GLU A 100 20.33 2.52 28.60
C GLU A 100 19.09 2.46 29.51
N HIS A 101 17.93 2.92 29.01
CA HIS A 101 16.77 3.20 29.88
C HIS A 101 15.50 2.43 29.52
N TYR A 102 15.44 1.81 28.34
CA TYR A 102 14.19 1.23 27.83
C TYR A 102 14.29 -0.25 27.44
N ASP A 103 15.24 -0.63 26.57
CA ASP A 103 15.51 -2.00 26.14
C ASP A 103 16.99 -2.15 25.75
N GLU A 104 17.77 -2.88 26.57
CA GLU A 104 19.21 -3.05 26.36
C GLU A 104 19.59 -3.76 25.05
N ASP A 105 18.66 -4.56 24.50
CA ASP A 105 18.83 -5.30 23.25
C ASP A 105 18.27 -4.54 22.03
N ALA A 106 17.86 -3.27 22.20
CA ALA A 106 17.32 -2.45 21.12
C ALA A 106 18.35 -2.26 19.98
N TYR A 107 17.87 -2.23 18.75
CA TYR A 107 18.71 -1.89 17.60
C TYR A 107 17.91 -1.20 16.50
N LEU A 108 18.61 -0.37 15.72
CA LEU A 108 18.06 0.32 14.56
C LEU A 108 18.14 -0.53 13.31
N ILE A 109 17.15 -0.40 12.46
CA ILE A 109 17.08 -1.02 11.15
C ILE A 109 16.86 0.10 10.13
N PRO A 110 17.84 0.35 9.22
CA PRO A 110 17.64 1.32 8.17
C PRO A 110 16.56 0.81 7.21
N VAL A 111 15.55 1.64 6.96
CA VAL A 111 14.41 1.31 6.09
C VAL A 111 14.16 2.40 5.07
N ARG A 112 13.63 2.00 3.92
CA ARG A 112 13.14 2.94 2.91
C ARG A 112 11.74 2.55 2.46
N GLU A 113 11.00 3.53 1.99
CA GLU A 113 9.70 3.29 1.41
C GLU A 113 9.83 2.73 -0.01
N GLU A 114 9.21 1.61 -0.29
CA GLU A 114 9.14 1.01 -1.62
C GLU A 114 7.71 0.89 -2.11
N HIS A 115 7.50 1.29 -3.38
CA HIS A 115 6.26 1.02 -4.07
C HIS A 115 6.15 -0.48 -4.37
N ILE A 116 5.02 -1.07 -4.02
CA ILE A 116 4.71 -2.47 -4.27
C ILE A 116 3.41 -2.63 -5.05
N ILE A 117 3.29 -3.74 -5.75
CA ILE A 117 2.03 -4.17 -6.35
C ILE A 117 1.49 -5.32 -5.51
N HIS A 118 0.25 -5.19 -5.02
CA HIS A 118 -0.38 -6.26 -4.28
C HIS A 118 -0.63 -7.45 -5.19
N PRO A 119 -0.13 -8.66 -4.83
CA PRO A 119 -0.36 -9.87 -5.60
C PRO A 119 -1.84 -10.24 -5.60
N ASN A 120 -2.27 -10.97 -6.63
CA ASN A 120 -3.64 -11.48 -6.77
C ASN A 120 -4.74 -10.41 -6.86
N THR A 121 -4.37 -9.19 -7.24
CA THR A 121 -5.33 -8.13 -7.57
C THR A 121 -5.30 -7.87 -9.07
N MET A 122 -6.45 -8.01 -9.74
CA MET A 122 -6.63 -7.71 -11.17
C MET A 122 -8.07 -7.28 -11.41
N PHE A 123 -8.26 -6.10 -11.96
CA PHE A 123 -9.57 -5.52 -12.26
C PHE A 123 -9.59 -5.03 -13.70
N LEU A 124 -10.70 -5.21 -14.39
CA LEU A 124 -10.85 -4.72 -15.76
C LEU A 124 -11.03 -3.22 -15.80
N THR A 125 -11.62 -2.63 -14.75
CA THR A 125 -11.90 -1.20 -14.70
C THR A 125 -11.26 -0.51 -13.49
N LYS A 126 -10.95 0.76 -13.67
CA LYS A 126 -10.41 1.61 -12.59
C LYS A 126 -11.43 1.80 -11.46
N ALA A 127 -12.70 1.86 -11.80
CA ALA A 127 -13.79 2.03 -10.83
C ALA A 127 -13.90 0.81 -9.91
N GLU A 128 -13.79 -0.40 -10.46
CA GLU A 128 -13.76 -1.64 -9.70
C GLU A 128 -12.57 -1.69 -8.73
N ALA A 129 -11.36 -1.35 -9.21
CA ALA A 129 -10.17 -1.29 -8.38
C ALA A 129 -10.30 -0.26 -7.23
N LYS A 130 -10.83 0.93 -7.51
CA LYS A 130 -11.12 1.96 -6.48
C LYS A 130 -12.13 1.44 -5.45
N ARG A 131 -13.19 0.78 -5.90
CA ARG A 131 -14.20 0.19 -5.00
C ARG A 131 -13.57 -0.88 -4.11
N HIS A 132 -12.70 -1.72 -4.66
CA HIS A 132 -11.99 -2.75 -3.91
C HIS A 132 -11.12 -2.15 -2.79
N ILE A 133 -10.29 -1.15 -3.10
CA ILE A 133 -9.46 -0.45 -2.10
C ILE A 133 -10.35 0.13 -0.99
N LYS A 134 -11.44 0.82 -1.36
CA LYS A 134 -12.35 1.43 -0.39
C LYS A 134 -12.98 0.41 0.56
N LEU A 135 -13.41 -0.75 0.05
CA LEU A 135 -14.07 -1.79 0.84
C LEU A 135 -13.09 -2.58 1.72
N ASN A 136 -11.83 -2.65 1.32
CA ASN A 136 -10.79 -3.44 1.98
C ASN A 136 -9.66 -2.55 2.55
N HIS A 137 -9.95 -1.29 2.84
CA HIS A 137 -8.95 -0.31 3.25
C HIS A 137 -8.09 -0.74 4.46
N TYR A 138 -8.63 -1.58 5.33
CA TYR A 138 -7.93 -2.11 6.51
C TYR A 138 -6.82 -3.13 6.18
N HIS A 139 -6.73 -3.57 4.91
CA HIS A 139 -5.63 -4.44 4.42
C HIS A 139 -4.52 -3.65 3.71
N TYR A 140 -4.68 -2.35 3.55
CA TYR A 140 -3.81 -1.49 2.76
C TYR A 140 -3.32 -0.31 3.58
N SER A 141 -2.17 0.26 3.19
CA SER A 141 -1.73 1.52 3.77
C SER A 141 -2.65 2.69 3.35
N PRO A 142 -2.60 3.83 4.05
CA PRO A 142 -3.31 5.04 3.62
C PRO A 142 -2.88 5.56 2.24
N LYS A 143 -1.75 5.09 1.71
CA LYS A 143 -1.19 5.47 0.40
C LYS A 143 -1.63 4.53 -0.73
N ALA A 144 -2.44 3.50 -0.44
CA ALA A 144 -2.92 2.56 -1.46
C ALA A 144 -3.70 3.27 -2.57
N HIS A 145 -3.42 2.89 -3.80
CA HIS A 145 -3.98 3.52 -4.98
C HIS A 145 -4.19 2.52 -6.11
N THR A 146 -4.98 2.93 -7.11
CA THR A 146 -5.13 2.15 -8.34
C THR A 146 -3.88 2.29 -9.19
N TYR A 147 -3.32 1.17 -9.60
CA TYR A 147 -2.14 1.13 -10.45
C TYR A 147 -2.47 0.43 -11.78
N ALA A 148 -2.14 1.11 -12.90
CA ALA A 148 -2.39 0.56 -14.22
C ALA A 148 -1.25 -0.37 -14.65
N MET A 149 -1.60 -1.57 -15.06
CA MET A 149 -0.68 -2.56 -15.62
C MET A 149 -1.02 -2.83 -17.08
N THR A 150 -0.04 -3.27 -17.86
CA THR A 150 -0.26 -3.74 -19.23
C THR A 150 -0.09 -5.24 -19.33
N ALA A 151 -1.00 -5.91 -20.06
CA ALA A 151 -0.87 -7.31 -20.41
C ALA A 151 0.04 -7.48 -21.65
N TRP A 152 1.25 -6.98 -21.54
CA TRP A 152 2.19 -6.94 -22.65
C TRP A 152 2.48 -8.33 -23.22
N ARG A 153 2.50 -8.42 -24.56
CA ARG A 153 2.70 -9.66 -25.33
C ARG A 153 1.67 -10.76 -25.04
N ALA A 154 0.46 -10.37 -24.69
CA ALA A 154 -0.67 -11.28 -24.46
C ALA A 154 -1.75 -11.10 -25.54
N PRO A 155 -1.55 -11.59 -26.79
CA PRO A 155 -2.44 -11.29 -27.93
C PRO A 155 -3.87 -11.75 -27.73
N LYS A 156 -4.12 -12.75 -26.89
CA LYS A 156 -5.48 -13.19 -26.57
C LYS A 156 -6.18 -12.19 -25.63
N VAL A 157 -5.45 -11.61 -24.68
CA VAL A 157 -5.98 -10.57 -23.78
C VAL A 157 -6.26 -9.31 -24.59
N GLU A 158 -5.32 -8.87 -25.42
CA GLU A 158 -5.50 -7.73 -26.32
C GLU A 158 -6.76 -7.88 -27.18
N ARG A 159 -6.93 -9.06 -27.81
CA ARG A 159 -8.11 -9.34 -28.61
C ARG A 159 -9.40 -9.35 -27.78
N LEU A 160 -9.36 -9.91 -26.57
CA LEU A 160 -10.52 -9.94 -25.68
C LEU A 160 -10.96 -8.54 -25.28
N ILE A 161 -10.03 -7.71 -24.81
CA ILE A 161 -10.31 -6.32 -24.43
C ILE A 161 -10.89 -5.55 -25.62
N LYS A 162 -10.28 -5.68 -26.81
CA LYS A 162 -10.80 -5.04 -28.01
C LYS A 162 -12.23 -5.49 -28.37
N ILE A 163 -12.56 -6.75 -28.17
CA ILE A 163 -13.94 -7.24 -28.38
C ILE A 163 -14.87 -6.57 -27.35
N LEU A 164 -14.50 -6.53 -26.07
CA LEU A 164 -15.30 -5.89 -25.04
C LEU A 164 -15.56 -4.41 -25.35
N GLU A 165 -14.56 -3.70 -25.86
CA GLU A 165 -14.65 -2.26 -26.18
C GLU A 165 -15.48 -1.97 -27.44
N THR A 166 -15.48 -2.86 -28.44
CA THR A 166 -15.99 -2.52 -29.77
C THR A 166 -17.16 -3.38 -30.26
N PHE A 167 -17.53 -4.43 -29.54
CA PHE A 167 -18.58 -5.32 -29.97
C PHE A 167 -19.96 -4.67 -29.95
N ASP A 168 -20.74 -4.87 -30.98
CA ASP A 168 -22.12 -4.37 -31.07
C ASP A 168 -23.10 -5.37 -30.44
N TRP A 169 -23.34 -5.21 -29.15
CA TRP A 169 -24.21 -6.07 -28.35
C TRP A 169 -25.69 -6.01 -28.78
N ASP A 170 -26.12 -4.95 -29.48
CA ASP A 170 -27.48 -4.76 -29.93
C ASP A 170 -27.80 -5.67 -31.13
N LYS A 171 -26.77 -6.12 -31.87
CA LYS A 171 -26.93 -7.06 -32.99
C LYS A 171 -27.06 -8.52 -32.58
N LEU A 172 -26.92 -8.84 -31.28
CA LEU A 172 -27.20 -10.19 -30.81
C LEU A 172 -28.70 -10.46 -30.86
N ASN A 173 -29.16 -11.08 -31.92
CA ASN A 173 -30.49 -11.71 -31.94
C ASN A 173 -30.46 -12.91 -30.99
N ILE A 174 -30.82 -12.70 -29.72
CA ILE A 174 -31.09 -13.80 -28.81
C ILE A 174 -32.38 -14.44 -29.29
N GLN A 175 -32.28 -15.44 -30.18
CA GLN A 175 -33.36 -16.35 -30.40
C GLN A 175 -33.61 -17.05 -29.07
N GLY A 176 -34.70 -16.63 -28.41
CA GLY A 176 -35.18 -17.29 -27.21
C GLY A 176 -35.39 -18.76 -27.53
N GLY A 177 -34.58 -19.62 -26.92
CA GLY A 177 -34.90 -21.03 -26.86
C GLY A 177 -36.18 -21.20 -26.07
N GLU A 178 -37.15 -21.81 -26.67
CA GLU A 178 -38.33 -22.38 -26.04
C GLU A 178 -37.93 -23.43 -24.98
#